data_1604c342680a191aa2b855c4f3d2f1d8
#
_entry.id   1604c342680a191aa2b855c4f3d2f1d8
#
_cell.length_a   1.000
_cell.length_b   1.000
_cell.length_c   1.000
_cell.angle_alpha   90.00
_cell.angle_beta   90.00
_cell.angle_gamma   90.00
#
_symmetry.space_group_name_H-M   'P 1'
#
loop_
_entity.id
_entity.type
_entity.pdbx_description
1 polymer ?
#
loop_
_entity_poly.entity_id
_entity_poly.type
_entity_poly.pdbx_seq_one_letter_code
_entity_poly.pdbx_strand_id
1 'polypeptide(L)'
;MNDGQLNMTMHVTKRNGSTQDFDLDKVHKVLEWATADISGVSVSEIEIKANIQLYDKIPAYDIHELLIKSAAELISEHTPNYQFVAARLI
;
A
#
# COMPACT_ATOMS: atom_id res chain seq x y z
N MET A 1 -1.37 26.89 10.38
CA MET A 1 -1.16 26.17 10.43
C MET A 1 -1.05 25.57 10.32
N ASN A 2 -1.04 25.34 10.17
CA ASN A 2 -0.79 24.45 10.09
C ASN A 2 -0.56 23.71 10.15
N ASP A 3 -0.56 23.66 10.00
CA ASP A 3 -0.33 22.78 10.04
C ASP A 3 -0.05 21.93 10.21
N GLY A 4 0.19 22.08 10.32
CA GLY A 4 0.36 21.01 10.38
C GLY A 4 0.40 20.43 10.37
N GLN A 5 0.33 20.33 10.10
CA GLN A 5 0.22 19.50 9.97
C GLN A 5 0.34 18.70 10.09
N LEU A 6 0.19 19.02 10.26
CA LEU A 6 -0.04 18.03 10.16
C LEU A 6 0.46 17.13 9.76
N ASN A 7 0.96 17.26 9.48
CA ASN A 7 1.42 16.35 8.89
C ASN A 7 2.19 15.53 9.44
N MET A 8 1.75 14.85 9.72
CA MET A 8 2.41 13.82 10.42
C MET A 8 3.21 13.01 9.45
N THR A 9 4.52 13.10 9.55
CA THR A 9 5.36 12.24 8.75
C THR A 9 5.36 10.87 9.39
N MET A 10 4.86 9.88 8.67
CA MET A 10 4.91 8.51 9.11
C MET A 10 6.29 7.94 8.80
N HIS A 11 6.76 7.04 9.65
CA HIS A 11 8.09 6.44 9.49
C HIS A 11 7.98 4.95 9.20
N VAL A 12 9.01 4.44 8.55
CA VAL A 12 9.15 3.01 8.25
C VAL A 12 10.40 2.51 8.97
N THR A 13 10.31 1.35 9.59
CA THR A 13 11.46 0.73 10.25
C THR A 13 12.16 -0.19 9.25
N LYS A 14 13.44 0.08 9.00
CA LYS A 14 14.25 -0.72 8.10
C LYS A 14 14.73 -1.99 8.80
N ARG A 15 15.25 -2.91 8.00
CA ARG A 15 15.73 -4.19 8.51
C ARG A 15 16.78 -4.04 9.62
N ASN A 16 17.62 -3.03 9.53
CA ASN A 16 18.67 -2.79 10.53
C ASN A 16 18.17 -2.06 11.77
N GLY A 17 16.87 -1.84 11.89
CA GLY A 17 16.27 -1.17 13.04
C GLY A 17 16.19 0.34 12.95
N SER A 18 16.82 0.95 11.95
CA SER A 18 16.71 2.40 11.77
C SER A 18 15.39 2.75 11.12
N THR A 19 14.97 4.01 11.28
CA THR A 19 13.73 4.48 10.66
C THR A 19 14.04 5.48 9.56
N GLN A 20 13.10 5.59 8.62
CA GLN A 20 13.16 6.60 7.59
C GLN A 20 11.74 7.06 7.28
N ASP A 21 11.62 8.20 6.63
CA ASP A 21 10.29 8.71 6.27
C ASP A 21 9.60 7.74 5.32
N PHE A 22 8.31 7.54 5.55
CA PHE A 22 7.49 6.72 4.66
C PHE A 22 7.33 7.44 3.32
N ASP A 23 7.58 6.74 2.24
CA ASP A 23 7.48 7.30 0.89
C ASP A 23 6.25 6.73 0.18
N LEU A 24 5.17 7.48 0.22
CA LEU A 24 3.92 7.08 -0.41
C LEU A 24 4.06 6.93 -1.92
N ASP A 25 4.95 7.71 -2.53
CA ASP A 25 5.22 7.62 -3.97
C ASP A 25 5.71 6.24 -4.38
N LYS A 26 6.57 5.65 -3.57
CA LYS A 26 7.08 4.31 -3.86
C LYS A 26 5.96 3.29 -3.84
N VAL A 27 5.06 3.40 -2.87
CA VAL A 27 3.90 2.52 -2.77
C VAL A 27 3.01 2.70 -4.01
N HIS A 28 2.77 3.96 -4.37
CA HIS A 28 1.95 4.26 -5.54
C HIS A 28 2.52 3.63 -6.81
N LYS A 29 3.82 3.75 -7.01
CA LYS A 29 4.50 3.18 -8.19
C LYS A 29 4.43 1.66 -8.23
N VAL A 30 4.58 1.02 -7.07
CA VAL A 30 4.45 -0.44 -6.98
C VAL A 30 3.03 -0.85 -7.37
N LEU A 31 2.04 -0.12 -6.89
CA LEU A 31 0.64 -0.44 -7.19
C LEU A 31 0.30 -0.16 -8.65
N GLU A 32 0.88 0.90 -9.25
CA GLU A 32 0.72 1.15 -10.67
C GLU A 32 1.25 -0.03 -11.49
N TRP A 33 2.43 -0.53 -11.10
CA TRP A 33 3.00 -1.69 -11.78
C TRP A 33 2.12 -2.93 -11.59
N ALA A 34 1.65 -3.16 -10.39
CA ALA A 34 0.87 -4.36 -10.07
C ALA A 34 -0.51 -4.36 -10.74
N THR A 35 -1.04 -3.18 -11.08
CA THR A 35 -2.35 -3.06 -11.73
C THR A 35 -2.26 -2.88 -13.24
N ALA A 36 -1.06 -2.72 -13.78
CA ALA A 36 -0.88 -2.45 -15.21
C ALA A 36 -1.53 -3.55 -16.06
N ASP A 37 -2.29 -3.12 -17.05
CA ASP A 37 -2.97 -4.02 -17.99
C ASP A 37 -4.01 -4.95 -17.37
N ILE A 38 -4.41 -4.68 -16.12
CA ILE A 38 -5.50 -5.43 -15.49
C ILE A 38 -6.71 -4.52 -15.45
N SER A 39 -7.79 -4.92 -16.12
CA SER A 39 -9.01 -4.11 -16.13
C SER A 39 -9.82 -4.36 -14.85
N GLY A 40 -10.63 -3.37 -14.49
CA GLY A 40 -11.54 -3.51 -13.35
C GLY A 40 -10.88 -3.41 -11.99
N VAL A 41 -9.67 -2.85 -11.92
CA VAL A 41 -8.96 -2.64 -10.66
C VAL A 41 -8.53 -1.18 -10.56
N SER A 42 -8.33 -0.70 -9.33
CA SER A 42 -8.00 0.69 -9.07
C SER A 42 -6.89 0.80 -8.03
N VAL A 43 -5.84 1.54 -8.38
CA VAL A 43 -4.77 1.84 -7.43
C VAL A 43 -5.33 2.56 -6.22
N SER A 44 -6.25 3.52 -6.44
CA SER A 44 -6.84 4.30 -5.35
C SER A 44 -7.56 3.42 -4.33
N GLU A 45 -8.29 2.42 -4.80
CA GLU A 45 -9.02 1.51 -3.91
C GLU A 45 -8.07 0.73 -3.02
N ILE A 46 -6.96 0.26 -3.60
CA ILE A 46 -5.96 -0.48 -2.84
C ILE A 46 -5.30 0.46 -1.82
N GLU A 47 -4.99 1.69 -2.24
CA GLU A 47 -4.37 2.67 -1.35
C GLU A 47 -5.26 3.02 -0.17
N ILE A 48 -6.55 3.18 -0.39
CA ILE A 48 -7.48 3.46 0.69
C ILE A 48 -7.50 2.31 1.70
N LYS A 49 -7.57 1.08 1.21
CA LYS A 49 -7.52 -0.09 2.07
C LYS A 49 -6.22 -0.17 2.86
N ALA A 50 -5.11 0.08 2.17
CA ALA A 50 -3.79 0.00 2.80
C ALA A 50 -3.59 1.10 3.84
N ASN A 51 -4.02 2.32 3.53
CA ASN A 51 -3.82 3.46 4.43
C ASN A 51 -4.49 3.28 5.78
N ILE A 52 -5.61 2.58 5.82
CA ILE A 52 -6.32 2.31 7.07
C ILE A 52 -5.48 1.43 7.99
N GLN A 53 -4.62 0.60 7.43
CA GLN A 53 -3.83 -0.39 8.16
C GLN A 53 -2.41 0.05 8.46
N LEU A 54 -1.94 1.13 7.82
CA LEU A 54 -0.59 1.63 8.06
C LEU A 54 -0.47 2.27 9.44
N TYR A 55 0.71 2.16 10.05
CA TYR A 55 0.99 2.78 11.34
C TYR A 55 2.44 3.24 11.37
N ASP A 56 2.73 4.21 12.23
CA ASP A 56 4.06 4.77 12.36
C ASP A 56 5.06 3.71 12.81
N LYS A 57 6.24 3.72 12.19
CA LYS A 57 7.34 2.80 12.46
C LYS A 57 7.05 1.36 12.01
N ILE A 58 6.06 1.19 11.13
CA ILE A 58 5.77 -0.13 10.56
C ILE A 58 7.03 -0.71 9.90
N PRO A 59 7.36 -1.98 10.13
CA PRO A 59 8.49 -2.60 9.43
C PRO A 59 8.25 -2.60 7.93
N ALA A 60 9.30 -2.29 7.17
CA ALA A 60 9.20 -2.25 5.71
C ALA A 60 8.66 -3.56 5.14
N TYR A 61 9.08 -4.67 5.73
CA TYR A 61 8.60 -5.99 5.31
C TYR A 61 7.06 -6.09 5.43
N ASP A 62 6.52 -5.55 6.51
CA ASP A 62 5.06 -5.63 6.75
C ASP A 62 4.26 -4.77 5.79
N ILE A 63 4.86 -3.72 5.23
CA ILE A 63 4.18 -2.90 4.22
C ILE A 63 3.84 -3.75 3.00
N HIS A 64 4.79 -4.57 2.56
CA HIS A 64 4.58 -5.43 1.41
C HIS A 64 3.43 -6.41 1.65
N GLU A 65 3.44 -7.06 2.84
CA GLU A 65 2.37 -7.98 3.22
C GLU A 65 1.02 -7.29 3.29
N LEU A 66 1.02 -6.06 3.77
CA LEU A 66 -0.18 -5.26 3.90
C LEU A 66 -0.77 -4.92 2.54
N LEU A 67 0.08 -4.65 1.54
CA LEU A 67 -0.39 -4.36 0.19
C LEU A 67 -1.03 -5.60 -0.44
N ILE A 68 -0.42 -6.76 -0.25
CA ILE A 68 -0.97 -8.03 -0.74
C ILE A 68 -2.36 -8.26 -0.13
N LYS A 69 -2.45 -8.09 1.17
CA LYS A 69 -3.70 -8.28 1.90
C LYS A 69 -4.76 -7.30 1.43
N SER A 70 -4.38 -6.04 1.23
CA SER A 70 -5.32 -5.00 0.79
C SER A 70 -5.90 -5.34 -0.58
N ALA A 71 -5.06 -5.79 -1.51
CA ALA A 71 -5.54 -6.19 -2.83
C ALA A 71 -6.44 -7.42 -2.73
N ALA A 72 -6.06 -8.39 -1.90
CA ALA A 72 -6.84 -9.62 -1.74
C ALA A 72 -8.23 -9.33 -1.17
N GLU A 73 -8.32 -8.35 -0.26
CA GLU A 73 -9.60 -7.99 0.35
C GLU A 73 -10.57 -7.35 -0.64
N LEU A 74 -10.07 -6.88 -1.77
CA LEU A 74 -10.90 -6.28 -2.81
C LEU A 74 -11.42 -7.30 -3.83
N ILE A 75 -10.99 -8.56 -3.73
CA ILE A 75 -11.50 -9.61 -4.62
C ILE A 75 -12.98 -9.86 -4.29
N SER A 76 -13.83 -9.76 -5.30
CA SER A 76 -15.26 -9.99 -5.13
C SER A 76 -15.85 -10.45 -6.45
N GLU A 77 -17.14 -10.79 -6.44
CA GLU A 77 -17.86 -11.16 -7.66
C GLU A 77 -17.80 -10.07 -8.72
N HIS A 78 -17.81 -8.82 -8.27
CA HIS A 78 -17.82 -7.67 -9.19
C HIS A 78 -16.41 -7.21 -9.55
N THR A 79 -15.42 -7.56 -8.76
CA THR A 79 -14.03 -7.14 -8.97
C THR A 79 -13.07 -8.31 -8.79
N PRO A 80 -13.25 -9.38 -9.59
CA PRO A 80 -12.42 -10.58 -9.40
C PRO A 80 -10.96 -10.39 -9.79
N ASN A 81 -10.67 -9.39 -10.62
CA ASN A 81 -9.32 -9.22 -11.16
C ASN A 81 -8.30 -8.72 -10.14
N TYR A 82 -8.75 -8.30 -8.95
CA TYR A 82 -7.82 -8.00 -7.87
C TYR A 82 -7.00 -9.23 -7.48
N GLN A 83 -7.46 -10.44 -7.79
CA GLN A 83 -6.65 -11.64 -7.55
C GLN A 83 -5.34 -11.59 -8.32
N PHE A 84 -5.35 -11.02 -9.53
CA PHE A 84 -4.14 -10.90 -10.34
C PHE A 84 -3.20 -9.83 -9.76
N VAL A 85 -3.77 -8.78 -9.21
CA VAL A 85 -2.97 -7.74 -8.54
C VAL A 85 -2.25 -8.34 -7.34
N ALA A 86 -2.99 -9.07 -6.49
CA ALA A 86 -2.40 -9.71 -5.32
C ALA A 86 -1.30 -10.69 -5.73
N ALA A 87 -1.52 -11.45 -6.81
CA ALA A 87 -0.54 -12.41 -7.31
C ALA A 87 0.75 -11.72 -7.76
N ARG A 88 0.63 -10.55 -8.41
CA ARG A 88 1.82 -9.80 -8.83
C ARG A 88 2.60 -9.25 -7.65
N LEU A 89 1.92 -8.90 -6.56
CA LEU A 89 2.56 -8.35 -5.39
C LEU A 89 3.32 -9.42 -4.60
N ILE A 90 2.93 -10.66 -4.74
CA ILE A 90 3.63 -11.75 -4.08
C ILE A 90 5.00 -11.96 -4.68
#